data_d66427f4ca918ca097009218ffe6dbfb
#
_entry.id   d66427f4ca918ca097009218ffe6dbfb
#
_cell.length_a   1.000
_cell.length_b   1.000
_cell.length_c   1.000
_cell.angle_alpha   90.00
_cell.angle_beta   90.00
_cell.angle_gamma   90.00
#
_symmetry.space_group_name_H-M   'P 1'
#
loop_
_entity.id
_entity.type
_entity.pdbx_description
1 polymer ?
#
loop_
_entity_poly.entity_id
_entity_poly.type
_entity_poly.pdbx_seq_one_letter_code
_entity_poly.pdbx_strand_id
1 'polypeptide(L)'
;MNFKLTQMPDRLEKPRQNGITMVMDKGLSIEEAKNFLSVAHPHVDIVKLGFGTSFVTPNLREKIEVYQSYHLPIYLGGTLFEAFLVRNQWEDYIAVLKDYGITHVEVSDGSITIPHAEKCGYIEKLTKHFNVLSEVGSKDAAHIIPPYKWIELMSAELSAGASYVIAEAREAGNVGIYRGSGEVREGLVQEILTQIPAEKILWEAPQKAQQLYFIELIGCNVNLGNIAPSEVIAMEAMRVGLRGDTFHMFLDK
;
A
#
# COMPACT_ATOMS: atom_id res chain seq x y z
N MET A 1 15.55 16.04 9.28
CA MET A 1 16.08 15.36 10.50
C MET A 1 16.52 16.41 11.50
N ASN A 2 16.40 16.13 12.81
CA ASN A 2 16.65 17.12 13.87
C ASN A 2 18.13 17.38 14.15
N PHE A 3 19.01 16.47 13.77
CA PHE A 3 20.48 16.54 13.96
C PHE A 3 21.19 15.67 12.92
N LYS A 4 22.49 15.84 12.77
CA LYS A 4 23.31 15.07 11.84
C LYS A 4 23.85 13.80 12.49
N LEU A 5 23.73 12.69 11.77
CA LEU A 5 24.47 11.45 12.02
C LEU A 5 25.25 11.11 10.75
N THR A 6 26.42 10.49 10.92
CA THR A 6 27.21 9.91 9.82
C THR A 6 26.71 8.51 9.51
N GLN A 7 27.10 7.97 8.35
CA GLN A 7 26.76 6.59 7.94
C GLN A 7 25.24 6.33 7.93
N MET A 8 24.48 7.31 7.46
CA MET A 8 23.05 7.17 7.25
C MET A 8 22.76 6.67 5.83
N PRO A 9 21.76 5.82 5.61
CA PRO A 9 21.37 5.42 4.26
C PRO A 9 20.84 6.60 3.45
N ASP A 10 20.94 6.50 2.13
CA ASP A 10 20.34 7.47 1.21
C ASP A 10 18.82 7.29 1.13
N ARG A 11 18.12 7.78 2.16
CA ARG A 11 16.68 7.76 2.28
C ARG A 11 16.07 8.89 1.45
N LEU A 12 15.29 8.52 0.44
CA LEU A 12 14.67 9.47 -0.47
C LEU A 12 13.71 10.43 0.25
N GLU A 13 13.77 11.69 -0.13
CA GLU A 13 12.86 12.73 0.35
C GLU A 13 11.61 12.85 -0.55
N LYS A 14 10.55 13.46 -0.01
CA LYS A 14 9.32 13.73 -0.78
C LYS A 14 9.52 14.91 -1.76
N PRO A 15 8.88 14.89 -2.94
CA PRO A 15 8.05 13.79 -3.48
C PRO A 15 8.91 12.63 -4.00
N ARG A 16 8.54 11.40 -3.66
CA ARG A 16 9.28 10.19 -4.02
C ARG A 16 8.40 9.18 -4.78
N GLN A 17 9.02 8.39 -5.64
CA GLN A 17 8.36 7.34 -6.43
C GLN A 17 8.68 5.93 -5.92
N ASN A 18 9.69 5.79 -5.07
CA ASN A 18 10.02 4.58 -4.32
C ASN A 18 10.39 4.94 -2.89
N GLY A 19 10.38 3.95 -2.01
CA GLY A 19 10.43 4.21 -0.57
C GLY A 19 9.10 4.72 -0.03
N ILE A 20 8.01 4.41 -0.73
CA ILE A 20 6.64 4.80 -0.40
C ILE A 20 6.23 4.22 0.95
N THR A 21 5.58 5.04 1.76
CA THR A 21 4.84 4.62 2.94
C THR A 21 3.35 4.88 2.69
N MET A 22 2.59 3.80 2.47
CA MET A 22 1.14 3.85 2.40
C MET A 22 0.56 3.53 3.77
N VAL A 23 -0.12 4.49 4.35
CA VAL A 23 -0.78 4.39 5.65
C VAL A 23 -2.22 3.92 5.47
N MET A 24 -2.64 2.94 6.28
CA MET A 24 -4.04 2.50 6.33
C MET A 24 -4.77 3.16 7.49
N ASP A 25 -5.67 4.10 7.16
CA ASP A 25 -6.65 4.64 8.10
C ASP A 25 -7.89 3.74 8.13
N LYS A 26 -8.17 3.15 9.29
CA LYS A 26 -9.34 2.28 9.52
C LYS A 26 -10.42 2.92 10.37
N GLY A 27 -10.35 4.23 10.61
CA GLY A 27 -11.38 4.91 11.39
C GLY A 27 -10.86 6.01 12.31
N LEU A 28 -9.74 6.65 12.01
CA LEU A 28 -9.33 7.86 12.74
C LEU A 28 -10.46 8.91 12.65
N SER A 29 -10.72 9.58 13.75
CA SER A 29 -11.49 10.82 13.75
C SER A 29 -10.72 11.92 13.02
N ILE A 30 -11.40 13.04 12.73
CA ILE A 30 -10.77 14.21 12.10
C ILE A 30 -9.60 14.72 12.95
N GLU A 31 -9.78 14.83 14.27
CA GLU A 31 -8.73 15.32 15.18
C GLU A 31 -7.56 14.33 15.32
N GLU A 32 -7.83 13.01 15.35
CA GLU A 32 -6.78 12.00 15.32
C GLU A 32 -5.97 12.04 14.02
N ALA A 33 -6.61 12.26 12.88
CA ALA A 33 -5.94 12.43 11.59
C ALA A 33 -5.05 13.69 11.59
N LYS A 34 -5.52 14.83 12.10
CA LYS A 34 -4.70 16.05 12.26
C LYS A 34 -3.51 15.82 13.19
N ASN A 35 -3.74 15.21 14.35
CA ASN A 35 -2.69 14.91 15.32
C ASN A 35 -1.63 13.96 14.73
N PHE A 36 -2.06 12.93 14.04
CA PHE A 36 -1.17 12.01 13.30
C PHE A 36 -0.32 12.76 12.28
N LEU A 37 -0.93 13.56 11.43
CA LEU A 37 -0.24 14.29 10.37
C LEU A 37 0.69 15.38 10.89
N SER A 38 0.40 15.99 12.02
CA SER A 38 1.27 17.00 12.62
C SER A 38 2.68 16.48 12.93
N VAL A 39 2.82 15.17 13.10
CA VAL A 39 4.10 14.50 13.39
C VAL A 39 4.61 13.69 12.20
N ALA A 40 3.73 12.95 11.53
CA ALA A 40 4.12 11.88 10.62
C ALA A 40 4.08 12.26 9.12
N HIS A 41 3.48 13.38 8.72
CA HIS A 41 3.25 13.71 7.31
C HIS A 41 4.52 13.72 6.44
N PRO A 42 5.75 14.06 6.91
CA PRO A 42 6.95 13.98 6.07
C PRO A 42 7.30 12.56 5.63
N HIS A 43 6.78 11.56 6.36
CA HIS A 43 7.07 10.14 6.17
C HIS A 43 5.89 9.35 5.58
N VAL A 44 4.77 10.01 5.29
CA VAL A 44 3.58 9.40 4.66
C VAL A 44 3.48 9.86 3.22
N ASP A 45 3.28 8.94 2.28
CA ASP A 45 3.17 9.25 0.86
C ASP A 45 1.76 9.08 0.32
N ILE A 46 1.02 8.09 0.81
CA ILE A 46 -0.34 7.77 0.38
C ILE A 46 -1.16 7.36 1.60
N VAL A 47 -2.44 7.72 1.63
CA VAL A 47 -3.39 7.28 2.65
C VAL A 47 -4.45 6.39 2.01
N LYS A 48 -4.57 5.15 2.49
CA LYS A 48 -5.66 4.22 2.18
C LYS A 48 -6.74 4.34 3.26
N LEU A 49 -7.95 4.72 2.88
CA LEU A 49 -9.11 4.51 3.75
C LEU A 49 -9.50 3.03 3.64
N GLY A 50 -9.15 2.25 4.66
CA GLY A 50 -9.10 0.79 4.60
C GLY A 50 -10.42 0.14 4.20
N PHE A 51 -10.36 -0.88 3.36
CA PHE A 51 -11.50 -1.67 2.83
C PHE A 51 -12.74 -0.82 2.50
N GLY A 52 -13.84 -0.92 3.23
CA GLY A 52 -15.09 -0.16 3.04
C GLY A 52 -15.35 0.89 4.12
N THR A 53 -14.35 1.28 4.94
CA THR A 53 -14.56 2.21 6.06
C THR A 53 -15.08 3.56 5.61
N SER A 54 -14.71 4.03 4.44
CA SER A 54 -15.20 5.29 3.87
C SER A 54 -16.72 5.33 3.72
N PHE A 55 -17.36 4.17 3.48
CA PHE A 55 -18.83 4.11 3.37
C PHE A 55 -19.56 4.37 4.70
N VAL A 56 -18.92 4.02 5.82
CA VAL A 56 -19.53 4.14 7.16
C VAL A 56 -18.93 5.27 8.00
N THR A 57 -17.90 5.95 7.52
CA THR A 57 -17.26 7.07 8.24
C THR A 57 -18.16 8.30 8.19
N PRO A 58 -18.62 8.83 9.33
CA PRO A 58 -19.31 10.13 9.35
C PRO A 58 -18.31 11.23 8.98
N ASN A 59 -18.82 12.34 8.39
CA ASN A 59 -18.01 13.50 8.01
C ASN A 59 -16.81 13.13 7.11
N LEU A 60 -17.01 12.17 6.20
CA LEU A 60 -15.95 11.66 5.31
C LEU A 60 -15.28 12.77 4.51
N ARG A 61 -16.05 13.77 4.05
CA ARG A 61 -15.52 14.89 3.25
C ARG A 61 -14.50 15.71 4.03
N GLU A 62 -14.84 16.13 5.24
CA GLU A 62 -13.93 16.90 6.08
C GLU A 62 -12.66 16.11 6.42
N LYS A 63 -12.79 14.79 6.61
CA LYS A 63 -11.64 13.91 6.85
C LYS A 63 -10.71 13.84 5.62
N ILE A 64 -11.27 13.70 4.43
CA ILE A 64 -10.51 13.70 3.17
C ILE A 64 -9.81 15.06 2.98
N GLU A 65 -10.49 16.18 3.26
CA GLU A 65 -9.92 17.53 3.19
C GLU A 65 -8.73 17.72 4.13
N VAL A 66 -8.74 17.09 5.32
CA VAL A 66 -7.56 17.09 6.22
C VAL A 66 -6.36 16.48 5.53
N TYR A 67 -6.47 15.30 4.92
CA TYR A 67 -5.36 14.67 4.21
C TYR A 67 -4.92 15.47 2.99
N GLN A 68 -5.87 16.01 2.22
CA GLN A 68 -5.59 16.84 1.04
C GLN A 68 -4.87 18.13 1.41
N SER A 69 -5.16 18.74 2.58
CA SER A 69 -4.46 19.92 3.06
C SER A 69 -2.96 19.72 3.32
N TYR A 70 -2.54 18.47 3.50
CA TYR A 70 -1.14 18.05 3.58
C TYR A 70 -0.59 17.53 2.23
N HIS A 71 -1.32 17.75 1.14
CA HIS A 71 -0.98 17.28 -0.21
C HIS A 71 -0.77 15.77 -0.30
N LEU A 72 -1.46 14.98 0.54
CA LEU A 72 -1.39 13.54 0.53
C LEU A 72 -2.43 12.96 -0.44
N PRO A 73 -2.01 12.14 -1.41
CA PRO A 73 -2.92 11.31 -2.18
C PRO A 73 -3.70 10.38 -1.26
N ILE A 74 -5.00 10.22 -1.58
CA ILE A 74 -5.89 9.34 -0.85
C ILE A 74 -6.53 8.37 -1.83
N TYR A 75 -6.78 7.15 -1.39
CA TYR A 75 -7.66 6.24 -2.09
C TYR A 75 -8.58 5.46 -1.15
N LEU A 76 -9.70 5.01 -1.71
CA LEU A 76 -10.67 4.17 -1.02
C LEU A 76 -10.24 2.71 -1.20
N GLY A 77 -10.33 1.90 -0.15
CA GLY A 77 -9.87 0.51 -0.21
C GLY A 77 -10.56 -0.33 -1.28
N GLY A 78 -9.84 -1.28 -1.86
CA GLY A 78 -10.30 -2.10 -2.99
C GLY A 78 -11.58 -2.87 -2.74
N THR A 79 -11.86 -3.28 -1.51
CA THR A 79 -13.16 -3.91 -1.16
C THR A 79 -14.36 -3.00 -1.49
N LEU A 80 -14.20 -1.66 -1.41
CA LEU A 80 -15.26 -0.75 -1.84
C LEU A 80 -15.43 -0.74 -3.36
N PHE A 81 -14.34 -0.76 -4.13
CA PHE A 81 -14.36 -0.95 -5.58
C PHE A 81 -15.14 -2.23 -5.95
N GLU A 82 -14.78 -3.37 -5.33
CA GLU A 82 -15.47 -4.64 -5.53
C GLU A 82 -16.98 -4.56 -5.18
N ALA A 83 -17.31 -3.85 -4.09
CA ALA A 83 -18.69 -3.66 -3.66
C ALA A 83 -19.55 -2.90 -4.68
N PHE A 84 -18.99 -1.91 -5.38
CA PHE A 84 -19.67 -1.23 -6.49
C PHE A 84 -19.80 -2.13 -7.70
N LEU A 85 -18.74 -2.90 -8.05
CA LEU A 85 -18.79 -3.80 -9.22
C LEU A 85 -19.87 -4.86 -9.12
N VAL A 86 -19.97 -5.57 -7.99
CA VAL A 86 -21.00 -6.63 -7.82
C VAL A 86 -22.43 -6.09 -7.81
N ARG A 87 -22.60 -4.79 -7.65
CA ARG A 87 -23.89 -4.09 -7.73
C ARG A 87 -24.17 -3.44 -9.07
N ASN A 88 -23.28 -3.65 -10.07
CA ASN A 88 -23.34 -2.99 -11.37
C ASN A 88 -23.36 -1.45 -11.29
N GLN A 89 -22.63 -0.88 -10.32
CA GLN A 89 -22.59 0.55 -10.02
C GLN A 89 -21.24 1.17 -10.42
N TRP A 90 -20.71 0.80 -11.58
CA TRP A 90 -19.43 1.30 -12.08
C TRP A 90 -19.40 2.84 -12.22
N GLU A 91 -20.43 3.41 -12.84
CA GLU A 91 -20.50 4.87 -13.05
C GLU A 91 -20.67 5.63 -11.74
N ASP A 92 -21.41 5.05 -10.78
CA ASP A 92 -21.55 5.62 -9.44
C ASP A 92 -20.23 5.64 -8.70
N TYR A 93 -19.40 4.59 -8.85
CA TYR A 93 -18.06 4.54 -8.27
C TYR A 93 -17.18 5.68 -8.79
N ILE A 94 -17.15 5.88 -10.12
CA ILE A 94 -16.42 6.96 -10.77
C ILE A 94 -16.93 8.33 -10.28
N ALA A 95 -18.24 8.50 -10.15
CA ALA A 95 -18.85 9.72 -9.66
C ALA A 95 -18.43 10.03 -8.21
N VAL A 96 -18.41 9.02 -7.33
CA VAL A 96 -17.94 9.15 -5.95
C VAL A 96 -16.48 9.57 -5.91
N LEU A 97 -15.59 8.94 -6.67
CA LEU A 97 -14.18 9.30 -6.70
C LEU A 97 -13.97 10.77 -7.12
N LYS A 98 -14.69 11.21 -8.14
CA LYS A 98 -14.61 12.60 -8.62
C LYS A 98 -15.18 13.61 -7.63
N ASP A 99 -16.32 13.30 -7.00
CA ASP A 99 -16.99 14.17 -6.04
C ASP A 99 -16.13 14.43 -4.79
N TYR A 100 -15.37 13.43 -4.34
CA TYR A 100 -14.42 13.58 -3.24
C TYR A 100 -13.02 14.06 -3.64
N GLY A 101 -12.77 14.32 -4.94
CA GLY A 101 -11.46 14.74 -5.43
C GLY A 101 -10.38 13.69 -5.24
N ILE A 102 -10.74 12.42 -5.26
CA ILE A 102 -9.81 11.29 -5.15
C ILE A 102 -8.97 11.19 -6.43
N THR A 103 -7.66 11.06 -6.27
CA THR A 103 -6.71 10.99 -7.38
C THR A 103 -6.09 9.61 -7.58
N HIS A 104 -6.18 8.75 -6.58
CA HIS A 104 -5.64 7.39 -6.59
C HIS A 104 -6.77 6.39 -6.38
N VAL A 105 -6.63 5.22 -6.95
CA VAL A 105 -7.68 4.18 -6.91
C VAL A 105 -7.01 2.81 -6.72
N GLU A 106 -7.60 1.98 -5.88
CA GLU A 106 -7.20 0.57 -5.75
C GLU A 106 -8.17 -0.31 -6.54
N VAL A 107 -7.60 -1.14 -7.41
CA VAL A 107 -8.32 -2.20 -8.14
C VAL A 107 -7.98 -3.53 -7.49
N SER A 108 -8.97 -4.24 -6.97
CA SER A 108 -8.81 -5.56 -6.35
C SER A 108 -9.87 -6.54 -6.80
N ASP A 109 -9.63 -7.81 -6.57
CA ASP A 109 -10.54 -8.92 -6.81
C ASP A 109 -10.49 -9.98 -5.68
N GLY A 110 -10.02 -9.55 -4.51
CA GLY A 110 -9.80 -10.45 -3.38
C GLY A 110 -11.07 -10.94 -2.69
N SER A 111 -12.22 -10.23 -2.83
CA SER A 111 -13.53 -10.62 -2.26
C SER A 111 -14.53 -11.06 -3.33
N ILE A 112 -14.19 -10.91 -4.60
CA ILE A 112 -14.99 -11.30 -5.76
C ILE A 112 -14.16 -12.12 -6.72
N THR A 113 -14.81 -12.78 -7.67
CA THR A 113 -14.12 -13.46 -8.77
C THR A 113 -14.47 -12.78 -10.07
N ILE A 114 -13.47 -12.17 -10.71
CA ILE A 114 -13.57 -11.62 -12.05
C ILE A 114 -12.48 -12.22 -12.95
N PRO A 115 -12.72 -12.40 -14.25
CA PRO A 115 -11.67 -12.79 -15.18
C PRO A 115 -10.53 -11.76 -15.14
N HIS A 116 -9.28 -12.22 -15.10
CA HIS A 116 -8.12 -11.30 -14.99
C HIS A 116 -8.05 -10.28 -16.14
N ALA A 117 -8.42 -10.68 -17.36
CA ALA A 117 -8.51 -9.76 -18.48
C ALA A 117 -9.54 -8.63 -18.26
N GLU A 118 -10.63 -8.91 -17.55
CA GLU A 118 -11.62 -7.92 -17.15
C GLU A 118 -11.05 -6.95 -16.11
N LYS A 119 -10.31 -7.47 -15.11
CA LYS A 119 -9.60 -6.65 -14.12
C LYS A 119 -8.63 -5.69 -14.81
N CYS A 120 -7.81 -6.18 -15.76
CA CYS A 120 -6.94 -5.35 -16.57
C CYS A 120 -7.72 -4.27 -17.36
N GLY A 121 -8.90 -4.62 -17.87
CA GLY A 121 -9.78 -3.66 -18.55
C GLY A 121 -10.30 -2.56 -17.62
N TYR A 122 -10.56 -2.84 -16.34
CA TYR A 122 -10.88 -1.80 -15.35
C TYR A 122 -9.66 -0.92 -15.05
N ILE A 123 -8.47 -1.48 -14.92
CA ILE A 123 -7.22 -0.72 -14.77
C ILE A 123 -7.06 0.26 -15.94
N GLU A 124 -7.12 -0.21 -17.19
CA GLU A 124 -7.00 0.63 -18.37
C GLU A 124 -8.03 1.77 -18.43
N LYS A 125 -9.26 1.53 -18.00
CA LYS A 125 -10.29 2.56 -17.94
C LYS A 125 -9.98 3.62 -16.88
N LEU A 126 -9.53 3.19 -15.69
CA LEU A 126 -9.25 4.07 -14.56
C LEU A 126 -8.01 4.91 -14.77
N THR A 127 -6.96 4.39 -15.42
CA THR A 127 -5.71 5.13 -15.69
C THR A 127 -5.90 6.38 -16.52
N LYS A 128 -7.02 6.51 -17.23
CA LYS A 128 -7.37 7.73 -17.98
C LYS A 128 -7.65 8.93 -17.07
N HIS A 129 -7.93 8.70 -15.80
CA HIS A 129 -8.37 9.72 -14.88
C HIS A 129 -7.70 9.66 -13.49
N PHE A 130 -7.11 8.52 -13.14
CA PHE A 130 -6.61 8.24 -11.81
C PHE A 130 -5.24 7.55 -11.85
N ASN A 131 -4.46 7.69 -10.79
CA ASN A 131 -3.33 6.82 -10.54
C ASN A 131 -3.83 5.49 -9.96
N VAL A 132 -3.58 4.40 -10.65
CA VAL A 132 -4.12 3.08 -10.28
C VAL A 132 -3.07 2.29 -9.51
N LEU A 133 -3.47 1.76 -8.36
CA LEU A 133 -2.79 0.71 -7.63
C LEU A 133 -3.60 -0.58 -7.84
N SER A 134 -2.95 -1.69 -8.18
CA SER A 134 -3.66 -2.94 -8.41
C SER A 134 -3.20 -4.02 -7.43
N GLU A 135 -4.14 -4.59 -6.69
CA GLU A 135 -3.86 -5.59 -5.66
C GLU A 135 -3.82 -6.99 -6.28
N VAL A 136 -2.72 -7.70 -6.10
CA VAL A 136 -2.51 -9.09 -6.54
C VAL A 136 -2.38 -9.98 -5.32
N GLY A 137 -3.13 -11.08 -5.32
CA GLY A 137 -3.14 -12.06 -4.24
C GLY A 137 -4.55 -12.58 -3.97
N SER A 138 -4.65 -13.52 -3.06
CA SER A 138 -5.94 -14.05 -2.62
C SER A 138 -6.16 -13.74 -1.15
N LYS A 139 -7.34 -13.24 -0.82
CA LYS A 139 -7.80 -13.09 0.57
C LYS A 139 -8.26 -14.42 1.19
N ASP A 140 -8.35 -15.48 0.39
CA ASP A 140 -8.62 -16.83 0.86
C ASP A 140 -7.29 -17.55 1.18
N ALA A 141 -7.08 -17.87 2.45
CA ALA A 141 -5.89 -18.60 2.90
C ALA A 141 -5.78 -20.02 2.30
N ALA A 142 -6.89 -20.62 1.86
CA ALA A 142 -6.92 -21.92 1.21
C ALA A 142 -6.50 -21.83 -0.27
N HIS A 143 -6.58 -20.65 -0.89
CA HIS A 143 -6.22 -20.43 -2.29
C HIS A 143 -4.76 -20.01 -2.42
N ILE A 144 -3.88 -20.99 -2.67
CA ILE A 144 -2.45 -20.76 -2.86
C ILE A 144 -2.17 -20.46 -4.32
N ILE A 145 -1.80 -19.23 -4.63
CA ILE A 145 -1.34 -18.81 -5.96
C ILE A 145 0.14 -19.20 -6.10
N PRO A 146 0.54 -19.95 -7.14
CA PRO A 146 1.94 -20.28 -7.36
C PRO A 146 2.77 -19.06 -7.80
N PRO A 147 4.09 -19.02 -7.52
CA PRO A 147 4.92 -17.83 -7.77
C PRO A 147 4.86 -17.32 -9.23
N TYR A 148 4.95 -18.19 -10.21
CA TYR A 148 4.87 -17.79 -11.62
C TYR A 148 3.56 -17.06 -11.96
N LYS A 149 2.47 -17.43 -11.29
CA LYS A 149 1.16 -16.78 -11.50
C LYS A 149 1.10 -15.39 -10.88
N TRP A 150 1.77 -15.18 -9.74
CA TRP A 150 1.96 -13.85 -9.19
C TRP A 150 2.67 -12.93 -10.17
N ILE A 151 3.76 -13.41 -10.77
CA ILE A 151 4.54 -12.66 -11.76
C ILE A 151 3.69 -12.34 -13.00
N GLU A 152 2.97 -13.34 -13.52
CA GLU A 152 2.07 -13.16 -14.68
C GLU A 152 1.01 -12.07 -14.41
N LEU A 153 0.32 -12.15 -13.26
CA LEU A 153 -0.71 -11.22 -12.87
C LEU A 153 -0.13 -9.81 -12.69
N MET A 154 0.94 -9.66 -11.90
CA MET A 154 1.59 -8.36 -11.66
C MET A 154 2.08 -7.73 -12.96
N SER A 155 2.72 -8.50 -13.84
CA SER A 155 3.21 -8.01 -15.14
C SER A 155 2.08 -7.52 -16.03
N ALA A 156 0.97 -8.25 -16.11
CA ALA A 156 -0.18 -7.86 -16.90
C ALA A 156 -0.86 -6.60 -16.36
N GLU A 157 -1.01 -6.48 -15.04
CA GLU A 157 -1.62 -5.31 -14.40
C GLU A 157 -0.75 -4.05 -14.53
N LEU A 158 0.58 -4.18 -14.43
CA LEU A 158 1.51 -3.09 -14.75
C LEU A 158 1.42 -2.70 -16.23
N SER A 159 1.31 -3.67 -17.13
CA SER A 159 1.15 -3.43 -18.57
C SER A 159 -0.19 -2.77 -18.89
N ALA A 160 -1.25 -3.04 -18.13
CA ALA A 160 -2.55 -2.36 -18.24
C ALA A 160 -2.51 -0.91 -17.69
N GLY A 161 -1.39 -0.49 -17.08
CA GLY A 161 -1.15 0.89 -16.68
C GLY A 161 -1.19 1.14 -15.16
N ALA A 162 -1.23 0.10 -14.31
CA ALA A 162 -1.10 0.29 -12.88
C ALA A 162 0.24 0.95 -12.56
N SER A 163 0.22 1.96 -11.71
CA SER A 163 1.43 2.67 -11.24
C SER A 163 2.24 1.79 -10.31
N TYR A 164 1.54 1.03 -9.47
CA TYR A 164 2.08 0.04 -8.54
C TYR A 164 1.18 -1.20 -8.51
N VAL A 165 1.80 -2.35 -8.29
CA VAL A 165 1.10 -3.56 -7.87
C VAL A 165 1.25 -3.75 -6.37
N ILE A 166 0.15 -4.06 -5.69
CA ILE A 166 0.13 -4.31 -4.25
C ILE A 166 0.23 -5.82 -4.04
N ALA A 167 1.20 -6.25 -3.24
CA ALA A 167 1.30 -7.65 -2.81
C ALA A 167 0.41 -7.87 -1.58
N GLU A 168 -0.71 -8.55 -1.78
CA GLU A 168 -1.80 -8.75 -0.79
C GLU A 168 -1.33 -9.46 0.48
N ALA A 169 -1.78 -8.96 1.62
CA ALA A 169 -1.54 -9.54 2.94
C ALA A 169 -2.73 -9.47 3.90
N ARG A 170 -3.77 -8.75 3.62
CA ARG A 170 -4.80 -8.19 4.50
C ARG A 170 -4.23 -7.27 5.59
N GLU A 171 -5.10 -6.67 6.36
CA GLU A 171 -4.70 -5.87 7.53
C GLU A 171 -4.07 -6.71 8.66
N ALA A 172 -4.28 -8.02 8.67
CA ALA A 172 -3.73 -8.94 9.66
C ALA A 172 -2.34 -9.47 9.30
N GLY A 173 -1.93 -9.39 8.01
CA GLY A 173 -0.63 -9.89 7.54
C GLY A 173 -0.49 -11.40 7.66
N ASN A 174 -1.51 -12.16 7.26
CA ASN A 174 -1.55 -13.61 7.44
C ASN A 174 -2.09 -14.40 6.24
N VAL A 175 -2.14 -13.75 5.07
CA VAL A 175 -2.52 -14.36 3.78
C VAL A 175 -1.59 -13.86 2.67
N GLY A 176 -1.82 -14.28 1.44
CA GLY A 176 -1.10 -13.81 0.26
C GLY A 176 0.39 -14.13 0.32
N ILE A 177 1.21 -13.09 0.51
CA ILE A 177 2.67 -13.23 0.63
C ILE A 177 3.11 -13.75 2.01
N TYR A 178 2.18 -13.98 2.94
CA TYR A 178 2.47 -14.51 4.26
C TYR A 178 1.85 -15.89 4.48
N ARG A 179 2.39 -16.60 5.45
CA ARG A 179 1.77 -17.79 6.05
C ARG A 179 0.71 -17.37 7.06
N GLY A 180 -0.14 -18.28 7.48
CA GLY A 180 -1.12 -18.03 8.54
C GLY A 180 -0.51 -17.57 9.88
N SER A 181 0.77 -17.86 10.12
CA SER A 181 1.57 -17.39 11.26
C SER A 181 2.01 -15.92 11.15
N GLY A 182 1.88 -15.28 9.99
CA GLY A 182 2.44 -13.96 9.68
C GLY A 182 3.88 -14.00 9.14
N GLU A 183 4.50 -15.17 9.04
CA GLU A 183 5.82 -15.33 8.42
C GLU A 183 5.77 -15.06 6.92
N VAL A 184 6.80 -14.38 6.41
CA VAL A 184 6.96 -14.13 4.97
C VAL A 184 7.18 -15.43 4.22
N ARG A 185 6.54 -15.59 3.08
CA ARG A 185 6.80 -16.66 2.12
C ARG A 185 8.02 -16.26 1.28
N GLU A 186 9.20 -16.34 1.87
CA GLU A 186 10.46 -15.83 1.31
C GLU A 186 10.71 -16.28 -0.14
N GLY A 187 10.53 -17.57 -0.44
CA GLY A 187 10.70 -18.08 -1.79
C GLY A 187 9.75 -17.44 -2.81
N LEU A 188 8.51 -17.10 -2.40
CA LEU A 188 7.56 -16.37 -3.25
C LEU A 188 8.05 -14.93 -3.48
N VAL A 189 8.46 -14.23 -2.43
CA VAL A 189 8.95 -12.85 -2.53
C VAL A 189 10.20 -12.78 -3.41
N GLN A 190 11.15 -13.69 -3.21
CA GLN A 190 12.37 -13.77 -4.02
C GLN A 190 12.05 -14.04 -5.49
N GLU A 191 11.13 -14.96 -5.78
CA GLU A 191 10.72 -15.27 -7.15
C GLU A 191 10.06 -14.07 -7.84
N ILE A 192 9.16 -13.36 -7.16
CA ILE A 192 8.55 -12.13 -7.67
C ILE A 192 9.62 -11.09 -8.03
N LEU A 193 10.60 -10.88 -7.15
CA LEU A 193 11.68 -9.90 -7.34
C LEU A 193 12.62 -10.25 -8.52
N THR A 194 12.60 -11.49 -9.04
CA THR A 194 13.39 -11.84 -10.24
C THR A 194 12.85 -11.20 -11.51
N GLN A 195 11.56 -10.81 -11.55
CA GLN A 195 10.88 -10.35 -12.76
C GLN A 195 10.19 -8.99 -12.59
N ILE A 196 9.71 -8.68 -11.39
CA ILE A 196 9.00 -7.43 -11.12
C ILE A 196 9.94 -6.47 -10.39
N PRO A 197 10.20 -5.26 -10.93
CA PRO A 197 11.04 -4.28 -10.27
C PRO A 197 10.51 -3.91 -8.88
N ALA A 198 11.37 -3.92 -7.87
CA ALA A 198 10.97 -3.69 -6.48
C ALA A 198 10.28 -2.34 -6.26
N GLU A 199 10.67 -1.32 -7.04
CA GLU A 199 10.07 0.02 -7.01
C GLU A 199 8.63 0.06 -7.56
N LYS A 200 8.18 -0.99 -8.26
CA LYS A 200 6.82 -1.14 -8.77
C LYS A 200 5.90 -1.93 -7.83
N ILE A 201 6.45 -2.51 -6.79
CA ILE A 201 5.69 -3.31 -5.83
C ILE A 201 5.49 -2.51 -4.55
N LEU A 202 4.25 -2.47 -4.06
CA LEU A 202 3.89 -2.01 -2.72
C LEU A 202 3.60 -3.24 -1.85
N TRP A 203 4.50 -3.50 -0.91
CA TRP A 203 4.39 -4.66 -0.02
C TRP A 203 3.50 -4.33 1.16
N GLU A 204 2.36 -4.97 1.29
CA GLU A 204 1.58 -4.85 2.50
C GLU A 204 2.31 -5.50 3.68
N ALA A 205 2.67 -4.70 4.68
CA ALA A 205 3.47 -5.11 5.83
C ALA A 205 2.87 -4.54 7.14
N PRO A 206 1.67 -4.99 7.55
CA PRO A 206 0.99 -4.45 8.71
C PRO A 206 1.70 -4.78 10.05
N GLN A 207 2.55 -5.82 10.07
CA GLN A 207 3.26 -6.23 11.26
C GLN A 207 4.73 -5.77 11.20
N LYS A 208 5.27 -5.39 12.35
CA LYS A 208 6.64 -4.91 12.48
C LYS A 208 7.71 -5.88 11.95
N ALA A 209 7.54 -7.19 12.19
CA ALA A 209 8.47 -8.20 11.67
C ALA A 209 8.47 -8.25 10.14
N GLN A 210 7.32 -7.99 9.51
CA GLN A 210 7.16 -7.92 8.07
C GLN A 210 7.82 -6.67 7.50
N GLN A 211 7.66 -5.51 8.15
CA GLN A 211 8.34 -4.26 7.80
C GLN A 211 9.86 -4.44 7.85
N LEU A 212 10.35 -5.03 8.93
CA LEU A 212 11.77 -5.34 9.12
C LEU A 212 12.31 -6.21 7.98
N TYR A 213 11.63 -7.32 7.69
CA TYR A 213 12.03 -8.24 6.62
C TYR A 213 12.24 -7.53 5.28
N PHE A 214 11.28 -6.68 4.86
CA PHE A 214 11.40 -5.99 3.59
C PHE A 214 12.45 -4.88 3.61
N ILE A 215 12.67 -4.22 4.74
CA ILE A 215 13.74 -3.23 4.91
C ILE A 215 15.10 -3.91 4.80
N GLU A 216 15.28 -5.07 5.43
CA GLU A 216 16.53 -5.84 5.35
C GLU A 216 16.78 -6.41 3.95
N LEU A 217 15.74 -6.89 3.28
CA LEU A 217 15.86 -7.52 1.96
C LEU A 217 16.11 -6.51 0.84
N ILE A 218 15.39 -5.38 0.85
CA ILE A 218 15.35 -4.44 -0.30
C ILE A 218 16.06 -3.12 0.04
N GLY A 219 16.12 -2.77 1.31
CA GLY A 219 16.76 -1.53 1.77
C GLY A 219 15.77 -0.47 2.26
N CYS A 220 16.31 0.67 2.69
CA CYS A 220 15.56 1.77 3.29
C CYS A 220 14.45 2.35 2.40
N ASN A 221 14.60 2.21 1.07
CA ASN A 221 13.66 2.74 0.08
C ASN A 221 12.68 1.69 -0.47
N VAL A 222 12.38 0.64 0.28
CA VAL A 222 11.30 -0.29 -0.06
C VAL A 222 9.93 0.38 0.08
N ASN A 223 8.98 0.06 -0.82
CA ASN A 223 7.61 0.53 -0.71
C ASN A 223 6.82 -0.36 0.27
N LEU A 224 6.28 0.22 1.33
CA LEU A 224 5.52 -0.50 2.36
C LEU A 224 4.11 0.04 2.47
N GLY A 225 3.15 -0.87 2.51
CA GLY A 225 1.73 -0.60 2.64
C GLY A 225 1.11 -1.17 3.92
N ASN A 226 -0.15 -0.82 4.14
CA ASN A 226 -0.93 -1.19 5.33
C ASN A 226 -0.26 -0.78 6.65
N ILE A 227 0.53 0.29 6.62
CA ILE A 227 1.19 0.80 7.82
C ILE A 227 0.16 1.50 8.71
N ALA A 228 0.10 1.11 9.99
CA ALA A 228 -0.77 1.79 10.93
C ALA A 228 -0.25 3.22 11.20
N PRO A 229 -1.14 4.22 11.37
CA PRO A 229 -0.75 5.60 11.68
C PRO A 229 0.25 5.71 12.85
N SER A 230 0.06 4.91 13.89
CA SER A 230 0.93 4.86 15.08
C SER A 230 2.33 4.29 14.82
N GLU A 231 2.54 3.57 13.72
CA GLU A 231 3.80 2.89 13.42
C GLU A 231 4.73 3.69 12.50
N VAL A 232 4.25 4.78 11.87
CA VAL A 232 4.99 5.50 10.83
C VAL A 232 6.35 6.00 11.30
N ILE A 233 6.42 6.67 12.45
CA ILE A 233 7.69 7.21 12.97
C ILE A 233 8.64 6.09 13.39
N ALA A 234 8.12 5.04 14.03
CA ALA A 234 8.91 3.88 14.43
C ALA A 234 9.47 3.14 13.21
N MET A 235 8.67 2.96 12.17
CA MET A 235 9.09 2.36 10.91
C MET A 235 10.14 3.22 10.19
N GLU A 236 9.97 4.55 10.17
CA GLU A 236 10.97 5.42 9.54
C GLU A 236 12.30 5.37 10.30
N ALA A 237 12.29 5.31 11.64
CA ALA A 237 13.52 5.09 12.42
C ALA A 237 14.18 3.74 12.07
N MET A 238 13.38 2.69 11.84
CA MET A 238 13.86 1.38 11.40
C MET A 238 14.48 1.44 9.99
N ARG A 239 13.85 2.17 9.04
CA ARG A 239 14.38 2.37 7.67
C ARG A 239 15.76 2.99 7.65
N VAL A 240 16.06 3.87 8.61
CA VAL A 240 17.34 4.58 8.65
C VAL A 240 18.35 3.97 9.64
N GLY A 241 18.11 2.73 10.10
CA GLY A 241 19.06 2.02 10.95
C GLY A 241 19.09 2.49 12.41
N LEU A 242 18.05 3.20 12.87
CA LEU A 242 17.97 3.73 14.24
C LEU A 242 17.09 2.89 15.17
N ARG A 243 17.14 1.57 14.98
CA ARG A 243 16.50 0.59 15.83
C ARG A 243 17.42 -0.62 16.01
N GLY A 244 17.35 -1.31 17.17
CA GLY A 244 18.30 -2.37 17.55
C GLY A 244 18.51 -3.45 16.50
N ASP A 245 17.44 -3.88 15.81
CA ASP A 245 17.48 -4.89 14.74
C ASP A 245 18.07 -4.38 13.40
N THR A 246 17.99 -3.08 13.12
CA THR A 246 18.58 -2.48 11.91
C THR A 246 19.85 -1.67 12.19
N PHE A 247 20.30 -1.63 13.45
CA PHE A 247 21.34 -0.70 13.92
C PHE A 247 22.68 -0.82 13.15
N HIS A 248 23.06 -2.02 12.77
CA HIS A 248 24.31 -2.27 12.04
C HIS A 248 24.14 -2.35 10.52
N MET A 249 22.94 -2.13 10.00
CA MET A 249 22.63 -2.37 8.60
C MET A 249 23.37 -1.42 7.65
N PHE A 250 23.60 -0.19 8.10
CA PHE A 250 24.21 0.86 7.27
C PHE A 250 25.57 1.36 7.81
N LEU A 251 26.09 0.73 8.86
CA LEU A 251 27.40 1.07 9.39
C LEU A 251 28.50 0.35 8.60
N ASP A 252 29.57 1.05 8.30
CA ASP A 252 30.78 0.45 7.73
C ASP A 252 31.33 -0.62 8.70
N LYS A 253 31.70 -1.78 8.17
CA LYS A 253 32.29 -2.88 8.93
C LYS A 253 33.79 -2.71 9.07
#